data_7d70ee1b025e2408e89859ecf9fee93f
#
_entry.id   7d70ee1b025e2408e89859ecf9fee93f
#
_cell.length_a   1.000
_cell.length_b   1.000
_cell.length_c   1.000
_cell.angle_alpha   90.00
_cell.angle_beta   90.00
_cell.angle_gamma   90.00
#
_symmetry.space_group_name_H-M   'P 1'
#
loop_
_entity.id
_entity.type
_entity.pdbx_description
1 polymer ?
#
loop_
_entity_poly.entity_id
_entity_poly.type
_entity_poly.pdbx_seq_one_letter_code
_entity_poly.pdbx_strand_id
1 'polypeptide(L)'
;MCSSDLLVREAPTGNVRDFEDAERFRFAHAAEAFDLLLVDIHLPGASGMEMVESLREKGSETAVVFITGEKEFVFQGYKVSALDYILKPAGQKELNAVLDKAKKQLASKAPMLILEQSGILKEIPVDAIRYLEVLGHVSTLFYSQPGKPVDAPLLEFSSRESLQ
;
A
#
# COMPACT_ATOMS: atom_id res chain seq x y z
N MET A 1 21.86 -19.31 16.20
CA MET A 1 20.77 -19.69 15.30
C MET A 1 19.72 -18.60 15.38
N CYS A 2 19.82 -17.57 14.56
CA CYS A 2 18.79 -16.54 14.40
C CYS A 2 17.83 -17.05 13.34
N SER A 3 16.73 -17.64 13.77
CA SER A 3 15.64 -18.01 12.85
C SER A 3 14.92 -16.75 12.40
N SER A 4 15.34 -16.22 11.27
CA SER A 4 14.62 -15.19 10.53
C SER A 4 13.46 -15.81 9.72
N ASP A 5 12.88 -16.88 10.24
CA ASP A 5 11.76 -17.57 9.59
C ASP A 5 10.43 -16.90 9.96
N LEU A 6 10.25 -15.65 9.54
CA LEU A 6 8.91 -15.11 9.40
C LEU A 6 8.44 -15.40 7.97
N LEU A 7 8.18 -16.67 7.70
CA LEU A 7 7.52 -17.11 6.48
C LEU A 7 6.08 -16.60 6.48
N VAL A 8 5.84 -15.52 5.76
CA VAL A 8 4.50 -15.14 5.31
C VAL A 8 4.03 -16.22 4.32
N ARG A 9 3.47 -17.31 4.83
CA ARG A 9 3.05 -18.45 3.99
C ARG A 9 1.77 -18.22 3.19
N GLU A 10 1.04 -17.14 3.44
CA GLU A 10 -0.18 -16.80 2.69
C GLU A 10 -0.31 -15.28 2.57
N ALA A 11 0.51 -14.65 1.73
CA ALA A 11 0.20 -13.32 1.25
C ALA A 11 -0.75 -13.43 0.06
N PRO A 12 -1.95 -12.84 0.10
CA PRO A 12 -2.77 -12.76 -1.10
C PRO A 12 -2.07 -11.87 -2.11
N THR A 13 -1.61 -12.44 -3.21
CA THR A 13 -1.19 -11.76 -4.45
C THR A 13 -0.28 -10.53 -4.27
N GLY A 14 0.76 -10.61 -3.45
CA GLY A 14 1.79 -9.58 -3.32
C GLY A 14 3.19 -10.16 -3.60
N ASN A 15 4.04 -9.39 -4.26
CA ASN A 15 5.45 -9.74 -4.36
C ASN A 15 6.12 -9.44 -3.02
N VAL A 16 6.68 -10.46 -2.37
CA VAL A 16 7.44 -10.31 -1.13
C VAL A 16 8.93 -10.43 -1.46
N ARG A 17 9.73 -9.50 -0.94
CA ARG A 17 11.19 -9.53 -1.04
C ARG A 17 11.81 -9.40 0.33
N ASP A 18 12.81 -10.23 0.59
CA ASP A 18 13.59 -10.21 1.82
C ASP A 18 14.93 -9.52 1.60
N PHE A 19 15.35 -8.77 2.61
CA PHE A 19 16.63 -8.08 2.62
C PHE A 19 17.36 -8.41 3.93
N GLU A 20 18.59 -8.90 3.81
CA GLU A 20 19.42 -9.29 4.96
C GLU A 20 19.95 -8.08 5.74
N ASP A 21 20.09 -6.95 5.07
CA ASP A 21 20.64 -5.72 5.62
C ASP A 21 20.01 -4.44 5.03
N ALA A 22 20.24 -3.32 5.69
CA ALA A 22 19.71 -2.02 5.31
C ALA A 22 20.29 -1.47 3.99
N GLU A 23 21.52 -1.84 3.61
CA GLU A 23 22.17 -1.34 2.38
C GLU A 23 21.53 -1.97 1.15
N ARG A 24 21.32 -3.29 1.17
CA ARG A 24 20.64 -4.01 0.09
C ARG A 24 19.22 -3.50 -0.11
N PHE A 25 18.51 -3.24 0.99
CA PHE A 25 17.19 -2.63 0.91
C PHE A 25 17.25 -1.23 0.30
N ARG A 26 18.16 -0.35 0.75
CA ARG A 26 18.29 1.01 0.21
C ARG A 26 18.57 1.01 -1.28
N PHE A 27 19.43 0.10 -1.75
CA PHE A 27 19.73 -0.06 -3.17
C PHE A 27 18.49 -0.47 -3.97
N ALA A 28 17.73 -1.44 -3.50
CA ALA A 28 16.50 -1.88 -4.14
C ALA A 28 15.43 -0.79 -4.13
N HIS A 29 15.25 -0.09 -3.00
CA HIS A 29 14.27 0.99 -2.86
C HIS A 29 14.57 2.20 -3.76
N ALA A 30 15.81 2.41 -4.16
CA ALA A 30 16.16 3.44 -5.14
C ALA A 30 15.71 3.09 -6.56
N ALA A 31 15.52 1.81 -6.86
CA ALA A 31 15.15 1.31 -8.18
C ALA A 31 13.63 1.01 -8.29
N GLU A 32 12.99 0.65 -7.18
CA GLU A 32 11.56 0.30 -7.16
C GLU A 32 10.87 0.80 -5.89
N ALA A 33 9.58 1.10 -6.00
CA ALA A 33 8.76 1.48 -4.86
C ALA A 33 8.22 0.24 -4.14
N PHE A 34 8.18 0.31 -2.81
CA PHE A 34 7.54 -0.69 -1.96
C PHE A 34 6.32 -0.08 -1.28
N ASP A 35 5.21 -0.82 -1.26
CA ASP A 35 3.97 -0.38 -0.63
C ASP A 35 4.03 -0.52 0.89
N LEU A 36 4.62 -1.61 1.38
CA LEU A 36 4.76 -1.94 2.79
C LEU A 36 6.15 -2.46 3.09
N LEU A 37 6.72 -1.99 4.19
CA LEU A 37 8.00 -2.42 4.72
C LEU A 37 7.80 -2.98 6.14
N LEU A 38 8.19 -4.23 6.35
CA LEU A 38 8.30 -4.86 7.66
C LEU A 38 9.76 -4.80 8.10
N VAL A 39 10.04 -4.12 9.21
CA VAL A 39 11.41 -3.82 9.64
C VAL A 39 11.64 -4.29 11.05
N ASP A 40 12.70 -5.07 11.26
CA ASP A 40 13.25 -5.25 12.60
C ASP A 40 14.00 -3.97 13.02
N ILE A 41 13.83 -3.54 14.24
CA ILE A 41 14.58 -2.39 14.79
C ILE A 41 16.07 -2.74 14.88
N HIS A 42 16.40 -3.97 15.22
CA HIS A 42 17.78 -4.45 15.32
C HIS A 42 18.21 -5.16 14.03
N LEU A 43 18.76 -4.39 13.10
CA LEU A 43 19.36 -4.93 11.89
C LEU A 43 20.87 -5.12 12.08
N PRO A 44 21.50 -6.08 11.40
CA PRO A 44 22.96 -6.20 11.39
C PRO A 44 23.62 -4.92 10.90
N GLY A 45 24.44 -4.30 11.73
CA GLY A 45 25.23 -3.10 11.37
C GLY A 45 24.48 -1.80 11.27
N ALA A 46 23.15 -1.77 11.51
CA ALA A 46 22.36 -0.53 11.46
C ALA A 46 21.09 -0.64 12.33
N SER A 47 20.52 0.50 12.70
CA SER A 47 19.19 0.55 13.30
C SER A 47 18.12 0.62 12.22
N GLY A 48 17.11 -0.26 12.31
CA GLY A 48 15.92 -0.18 11.45
C GLY A 48 15.18 1.15 11.60
N MET A 49 15.24 1.77 12.78
CA MET A 49 14.68 3.09 13.03
C MET A 49 15.41 4.16 12.21
N GLU A 50 16.74 4.23 12.28
CA GLU A 50 17.55 5.19 11.51
C GLU A 50 17.37 4.99 10.00
N MET A 51 17.22 3.76 9.56
CA MET A 51 16.93 3.45 8.16
C MET A 51 15.60 4.08 7.74
N VAL A 52 14.55 3.94 8.53
CA VAL A 52 13.23 4.51 8.24
C VAL A 52 13.24 6.03 8.34
N GLU A 53 13.93 6.64 9.31
CA GLU A 53 14.15 8.09 9.40
C GLU A 53 14.75 8.61 8.09
N SER A 54 15.82 7.98 7.60
CA SER A 54 16.45 8.35 6.33
C SER A 54 15.51 8.22 5.12
N LEU A 55 14.57 7.27 5.13
CA LEU A 55 13.54 7.17 4.08
C LEU A 55 12.56 8.34 4.15
N ARG A 56 12.13 8.73 5.35
CA ARG A 56 11.22 9.87 5.55
C ARG A 56 11.85 11.19 5.14
N GLU A 57 13.13 11.41 5.46
CA GLU A 57 13.89 12.58 5.02
C GLU A 57 13.95 12.69 3.49
N LYS A 58 13.95 11.58 2.78
CA LYS A 58 13.90 11.51 1.31
C LYS A 58 12.49 11.59 0.73
N GLY A 59 11.48 11.83 1.57
CA GLY A 59 10.08 11.95 1.14
C GLY A 59 9.37 10.63 0.87
N SER A 60 9.93 9.48 1.29
CA SER A 60 9.25 8.20 1.13
C SER A 60 8.01 8.11 2.01
N GLU A 61 6.88 7.75 1.42
CA GLU A 61 5.60 7.51 2.10
C GLU A 61 5.26 6.02 2.25
N THR A 62 6.21 5.13 1.97
CA THR A 62 6.05 3.68 2.16
C THR A 62 5.49 3.38 3.54
N ALA A 63 4.44 2.56 3.62
CA ALA A 63 3.90 2.13 4.91
C ALA A 63 4.95 1.30 5.64
N VAL A 64 5.21 1.60 6.90
CA VAL A 64 6.24 0.93 7.71
C VAL A 64 5.62 0.31 8.93
N VAL A 65 5.97 -0.94 9.19
CA VAL A 65 5.64 -1.68 10.41
C VAL A 65 6.92 -2.19 11.04
N PHE A 66 7.12 -1.88 12.30
CA PHE A 66 8.25 -2.41 13.04
C PHE A 66 7.90 -3.74 13.70
N ILE A 67 8.82 -4.70 13.60
CA ILE A 67 8.73 -5.99 14.29
C ILE A 67 9.89 -6.06 15.27
N THR A 68 9.64 -5.95 16.57
CA THR A 68 10.69 -5.85 17.58
C THR A 68 10.39 -6.66 18.83
N GLY A 69 11.46 -7.10 19.53
CA GLY A 69 11.35 -7.68 20.87
C GLY A 69 11.21 -6.64 22.00
N GLU A 70 11.42 -5.37 21.72
CA GLU A 70 11.54 -4.32 22.71
C GLU A 70 10.36 -3.35 22.71
N LYS A 71 9.64 -3.25 23.82
CA LYS A 71 8.46 -2.39 23.98
C LYS A 71 8.81 -0.90 24.00
N GLU A 72 10.02 -0.56 24.37
CA GLU A 72 10.49 0.82 24.58
C GLU A 72 10.52 1.64 23.31
N PHE A 73 10.74 0.97 22.17
CA PHE A 73 10.79 1.62 20.85
C PHE A 73 9.42 2.01 20.28
N VAL A 74 8.34 1.53 20.84
CA VAL A 74 6.96 1.87 20.38
C VAL A 74 6.75 3.39 20.38
N PHE A 75 7.28 4.09 21.36
CA PHE A 75 7.15 5.57 21.46
C PHE A 75 8.00 6.33 20.43
N GLN A 76 9.11 5.76 19.98
CA GLN A 76 9.98 6.43 18.99
C GLN A 76 9.39 6.39 17.58
N GLY A 77 8.54 5.45 17.30
CA GLY A 77 7.94 5.31 15.98
C GLY A 77 6.92 6.35 15.59
N TYR A 78 6.39 7.10 16.55
CA TYR A 78 5.58 8.28 16.23
C TYR A 78 6.37 9.30 15.40
N LYS A 79 7.68 9.40 15.59
CA LYS A 79 8.55 10.33 14.84
C LYS A 79 8.62 9.99 13.35
N VAL A 80 8.56 8.71 12.99
CA VAL A 80 8.68 8.23 11.61
C VAL A 80 7.35 7.88 10.96
N SER A 81 6.24 8.20 11.63
CA SER A 81 4.88 7.90 11.14
C SER A 81 4.73 6.42 10.75
N ALA A 82 5.19 5.51 11.62
CA ALA A 82 5.00 4.09 11.41
C ALA A 82 3.51 3.74 11.44
N LEU A 83 3.10 2.83 10.57
CA LEU A 83 1.74 2.33 10.49
C LEU A 83 1.36 1.54 11.74
N ASP A 84 2.27 0.68 12.21
CA ASP A 84 2.07 -0.16 13.38
C ASP A 84 3.37 -0.76 13.92
N TYR A 85 3.23 -1.45 15.07
CA TYR A 85 4.28 -2.20 15.75
C TYR A 85 3.79 -3.61 16.09
N ILE A 86 4.63 -4.61 15.83
CA ILE A 86 4.40 -5.99 16.24
C ILE A 86 5.52 -6.39 17.22
N LEU A 87 5.11 -6.83 18.40
CA LEU A 87 6.06 -7.37 19.37
C LEU A 87 6.38 -8.84 19.06
N LYS A 88 7.67 -9.21 19.11
CA LYS A 88 8.09 -10.61 19.01
C LYS A 88 7.75 -11.36 20.29
N PRO A 89 7.26 -12.62 20.22
CA PRO A 89 7.02 -13.40 18.99
C PRO A 89 5.78 -12.92 18.24
N ALA A 90 5.95 -12.61 16.93
CA ALA A 90 4.87 -12.15 16.07
C ALA A 90 3.92 -13.30 15.74
N GLY A 91 2.65 -13.17 16.11
CA GLY A 91 1.62 -14.13 15.76
C GLY A 91 0.97 -13.84 14.42
N GLN A 92 0.37 -14.87 13.81
CA GLN A 92 -0.35 -14.71 12.51
C GLN A 92 -1.50 -13.71 12.63
N LYS A 93 -2.17 -13.64 13.78
CA LYS A 93 -3.29 -12.74 14.01
C LYS A 93 -2.86 -11.26 13.99
N GLU A 94 -1.76 -10.95 14.65
CA GLU A 94 -1.19 -9.60 14.68
C GLU A 94 -0.73 -9.20 13.28
N LEU A 95 -0.06 -10.11 12.58
CA LEU A 95 0.40 -9.88 11.21
C LEU A 95 -0.77 -9.60 10.28
N ASN A 96 -1.83 -10.41 10.33
CA ASN A 96 -3.02 -10.20 9.50
C ASN A 96 -3.69 -8.85 9.79
N ALA A 97 -3.82 -8.45 11.06
CA ALA A 97 -4.41 -7.17 11.44
C ALA A 97 -3.62 -5.98 10.84
N VAL A 98 -2.30 -6.06 10.89
CA VAL A 98 -1.42 -5.05 10.31
C VAL A 98 -1.50 -5.02 8.79
N LEU A 99 -1.54 -6.16 8.12
CA LEU A 99 -1.72 -6.24 6.67
C LEU A 99 -3.07 -5.64 6.23
N ASP A 100 -4.14 -5.89 6.97
CA ASP A 100 -5.45 -5.28 6.69
C ASP A 100 -5.43 -3.76 6.88
N LYS A 101 -4.71 -3.27 7.89
CA LYS A 101 -4.51 -1.83 8.11
C LYS A 101 -3.70 -1.21 6.97
N ALA A 102 -2.61 -1.87 6.52
CA ALA A 102 -1.82 -1.43 5.38
C ALA A 102 -2.64 -1.37 4.10
N LYS A 103 -3.43 -2.41 3.80
CA LYS A 103 -4.33 -2.42 2.63
C LYS A 103 -5.32 -1.26 2.65
N LYS A 104 -5.93 -0.96 3.80
CA LYS A 104 -6.85 0.18 3.93
C LYS A 104 -6.15 1.51 3.68
N GLN A 105 -4.94 1.70 4.21
CA GLN A 105 -4.16 2.92 3.99
C GLN A 105 -3.75 3.08 2.52
N LEU A 106 -3.32 2.01 1.87
CA LEU A 106 -2.97 2.02 0.45
C LEU A 106 -4.19 2.30 -0.43
N ALA A 107 -5.33 1.67 -0.14
CA ALA A 107 -6.58 1.93 -0.85
C ALA A 107 -7.04 3.39 -0.72
N SER A 108 -6.82 4.03 0.43
CA SER A 108 -7.15 5.45 0.62
C SER A 108 -6.23 6.41 -0.13
N LYS A 109 -5.05 5.96 -0.58
CA LYS A 109 -4.09 6.73 -1.39
C LYS A 109 -4.23 6.45 -2.89
N ALA A 110 -5.04 5.47 -3.28
CA ALA A 110 -5.27 5.16 -4.69
C ALA A 110 -5.86 6.40 -5.39
N PRO A 111 -5.35 6.78 -6.58
CA PRO A 111 -5.93 7.88 -7.33
C PRO A 111 -7.37 7.52 -7.72
N MET A 112 -8.27 8.48 -7.52
CA MET A 112 -9.69 8.32 -7.82
C MET A 112 -10.05 9.19 -9.01
N LEU A 113 -10.80 8.64 -9.95
CA LEU A 113 -11.49 9.39 -10.99
C LEU A 113 -12.85 9.81 -10.43
N ILE A 114 -13.11 11.12 -10.39
CA ILE A 114 -14.40 11.66 -9.97
C ILE A 114 -15.17 12.02 -11.22
N LEU A 115 -16.34 11.43 -11.40
CA LEU A 115 -17.27 11.73 -12.50
C LEU A 115 -18.58 12.21 -11.93
N GLU A 116 -19.12 13.27 -12.53
CA GLU A 116 -20.47 13.73 -12.26
C GLU A 116 -21.43 13.20 -13.33
N GLN A 117 -22.50 12.55 -12.89
CA GLN A 117 -23.57 12.07 -13.76
C GLN A 117 -24.92 12.44 -13.15
N SER A 118 -25.66 13.30 -13.84
CA SER A 118 -27.01 13.74 -13.39
C SER A 118 -27.02 14.32 -11.96
N GLY A 119 -25.99 15.09 -11.60
CA GLY A 119 -25.84 15.68 -10.27
C GLY A 119 -25.36 14.73 -9.17
N ILE A 120 -24.98 13.50 -9.53
CA ILE A 120 -24.42 12.51 -8.61
C ILE A 120 -22.93 12.34 -8.90
N LEU A 121 -22.10 12.58 -7.87
CA LEU A 121 -20.66 12.31 -7.96
C LEU A 121 -20.42 10.83 -7.76
N LYS A 122 -19.63 10.23 -8.66
CA LYS A 122 -19.14 8.86 -8.56
C LYS A 122 -17.63 8.88 -8.48
N GLU A 123 -17.10 8.23 -7.46
CA GLU A 123 -15.67 8.02 -7.25
C GLU A 123 -15.28 6.63 -7.72
N ILE A 124 -14.36 6.55 -8.66
CA ILE A 124 -13.91 5.31 -9.28
C ILE A 124 -12.41 5.19 -9.09
N PRO A 125 -11.89 4.14 -8.43
CA PRO A 125 -10.47 3.90 -8.35
C PRO A 125 -9.86 3.76 -9.74
N VAL A 126 -8.77 4.47 -10.01
CA VAL A 126 -8.15 4.46 -11.35
C VAL A 126 -7.65 3.07 -11.73
N ASP A 127 -7.19 2.28 -10.77
CA ASP A 127 -6.78 0.89 -10.95
C ASP A 127 -7.94 -0.08 -11.26
N ALA A 128 -9.17 0.33 -10.93
CA ALA A 128 -10.37 -0.42 -11.31
C ALA A 128 -10.80 -0.17 -12.76
N ILE A 129 -10.32 0.90 -13.40
CA ILE A 129 -10.67 1.27 -14.77
C ILE A 129 -10.05 0.25 -15.74
N ARG A 130 -10.84 -0.26 -16.64
CA ARG A 130 -10.41 -1.20 -17.66
C ARG A 130 -10.16 -0.54 -19.00
N TYR A 131 -11.18 0.14 -19.50
CA TYR A 131 -11.06 0.90 -20.74
C TYR A 131 -12.18 1.95 -20.84
N LEU A 132 -11.97 2.90 -21.72
CA LEU A 132 -12.92 3.93 -22.11
C LEU A 132 -13.27 3.74 -23.59
N GLU A 133 -14.55 3.68 -23.90
CA GLU A 133 -15.05 3.67 -25.28
C GLU A 133 -15.69 5.02 -25.60
N VAL A 134 -15.41 5.53 -26.77
CA VAL A 134 -15.98 6.79 -27.25
C VAL A 134 -16.69 6.56 -28.57
N LEU A 135 -18.02 6.73 -28.57
CA LEU A 135 -18.85 6.62 -29.76
C LEU A 135 -19.58 7.95 -30.02
N GLY A 136 -19.09 8.72 -30.97
CA GLY A 136 -19.62 10.04 -31.26
C GLY A 136 -19.42 10.99 -30.10
N HIS A 137 -20.52 11.39 -29.45
CA HIS A 137 -20.51 12.30 -28.30
C HIS A 137 -20.73 11.59 -26.95
N VAL A 138 -20.80 10.29 -26.96
CA VAL A 138 -20.99 9.48 -25.76
C VAL A 138 -19.68 8.77 -25.41
N SER A 139 -19.28 8.89 -24.16
CA SER A 139 -18.16 8.17 -23.61
C SER A 139 -18.67 7.18 -22.56
N THR A 140 -18.23 5.93 -22.68
CA THR A 140 -18.63 4.85 -21.78
C THR A 140 -17.40 4.32 -21.05
N LEU A 141 -17.42 4.42 -19.72
CA LEU A 141 -16.34 3.93 -18.88
C LEU A 141 -16.66 2.53 -18.36
N PHE A 142 -15.73 1.61 -18.60
CA PHE A 142 -15.79 0.22 -18.10
C PHE A 142 -14.80 0.06 -16.95
N TYR A 143 -15.31 -0.36 -15.79
CA TYR A 143 -14.48 -0.57 -14.60
C TYR A 143 -14.96 -1.75 -13.76
N SER A 144 -14.07 -2.35 -12.99
CA SER A 144 -14.37 -3.49 -12.13
C SER A 144 -15.13 -3.06 -10.88
N GLN A 145 -16.21 -3.74 -10.54
CA GLN A 145 -16.91 -3.57 -9.27
C GLN A 145 -16.96 -4.89 -8.50
N PRO A 146 -16.76 -4.89 -7.19
CA PRO A 146 -16.96 -6.09 -6.38
C PRO A 146 -18.39 -6.65 -6.55
N GLY A 147 -18.49 -7.93 -6.91
CA GLY A 147 -19.78 -8.65 -7.04
C GLY A 147 -20.54 -8.43 -8.34
N LYS A 148 -20.00 -7.73 -9.34
CA LYS A 148 -20.63 -7.60 -10.67
C LYS A 148 -19.81 -8.31 -11.76
N PRO A 149 -20.49 -8.78 -12.84
CA PRO A 149 -19.80 -9.33 -14.01
C PRO A 149 -18.81 -8.35 -14.60
N VAL A 150 -17.71 -8.89 -15.12
CA VAL A 150 -16.56 -8.14 -15.62
C VAL A 150 -16.87 -7.21 -16.81
N ASP A 151 -17.95 -7.46 -17.53
CA ASP A 151 -18.29 -6.80 -18.81
C ASP A 151 -19.58 -5.95 -18.74
N ALA A 152 -20.05 -5.60 -17.55
CA ALA A 152 -21.20 -4.70 -17.44
C ALA A 152 -20.76 -3.26 -17.71
N PRO A 153 -21.31 -2.55 -18.72
CA PRO A 153 -21.07 -1.13 -18.91
C PRO A 153 -21.60 -0.38 -17.69
N LEU A 154 -20.79 0.49 -17.09
CA LEU A 154 -21.13 1.00 -15.77
C LEU A 154 -21.38 2.50 -15.75
N LEU A 155 -20.92 3.24 -16.76
CA LEU A 155 -21.15 4.68 -16.87
C LEU A 155 -21.10 5.13 -18.32
N GLU A 156 -22.19 5.76 -18.75
CA GLU A 156 -22.26 6.52 -19.98
C GLU A 156 -22.28 8.02 -19.61
N PHE A 157 -21.41 8.82 -20.19
CA PHE A 157 -21.41 10.26 -20.03
C PHE A 157 -21.26 10.95 -21.39
N SER A 158 -21.96 12.07 -21.56
CA SER A 158 -21.83 12.87 -22.77
C SER A 158 -20.61 13.76 -22.69
N SER A 159 -19.85 13.89 -23.79
CA SER A 159 -18.65 14.73 -23.88
C SER A 159 -18.90 16.24 -23.67
N ARG A 160 -20.16 16.64 -23.44
CA ARG A 160 -20.53 18.01 -23.07
C ARG A 160 -20.56 18.28 -21.56
N GLU A 161 -20.50 17.23 -20.74
CA GLU A 161 -20.35 17.37 -19.29
C GLU A 161 -18.86 17.36 -18.96
N SER A 162 -18.38 18.52 -18.57
CA SER A 162 -16.97 18.86 -18.37
C SER A 162 -16.25 17.90 -17.42
N LEU A 163 -15.10 17.41 -17.86
CA LEU A 163 -14.02 17.00 -16.96
C LEU A 163 -13.56 18.26 -16.20
N GLN A 164 -13.84 18.33 -14.92
CA GLN A 164 -13.22 19.28 -13.98
C GLN A 164 -12.14 18.56 -13.18
#